data_f7f2f5000d36ce809f6a06b8a01423df
#
_entry.id   f7f2f5000d36ce809f6a06b8a01423df
#
_cell.length_a   1.000
_cell.length_b   1.000
_cell.length_c   1.000
_cell.angle_alpha   90.00
_cell.angle_beta   90.00
_cell.angle_gamma   90.00
#
_symmetry.space_group_name_H-M   'P 1'
#
loop_
_entity.id
_entity.type
_entity.pdbx_description
1 polymer ?
#
loop_
_entity_poly.entity_id
_entity_poly.type
_entity_poly.pdbx_seq_one_letter_code
_entity_poly.pdbx_strand_id
1 'polypeptide(L)'
;MADYRVIGMGGVSLATAEGAVGLLANPAAAASRPATSTSWFDWDFLFDLYTPGLGVDADNSGIPQERMIGKSGAFNLGLVGMFGAWGTAVTITGQVRDFSFPSGTQASMSAAMGRLTLARSFAEGEWTAGASLLVGGFTLKLPTSGIDLVNTANWSIEAGALWRPRDENMRVGISFRPRILANIDGAGCDPNNCFGYILPERVAFPWSAGAGIAFRFGGTPWNQTVASDFRDEKSTIVAADLILTGPVANGDGVDAFLEKQVQQSGATVSPSVRVGAEYEWVPGWLRIRGGAYWEPNRFDDVSGRLHVTMGLDVRFWSFSLWGSRYRLRASLAGDGARRYGNTVLSLGFWH
;
A
#
# COMPACT_ATOMS: atom_id res chain seq x y z
N MET A 1 -2.26 3.22 -1.23
CA MET A 1 -1.35 2.60 -2.21
C MET A 1 -0.63 1.47 -1.49
N ALA A 2 -0.21 0.44 -2.21
CA ALA A 2 0.55 -0.68 -1.69
C ALA A 2 1.86 -0.76 -2.48
N ASP A 3 2.95 -1.27 -1.93
CA ASP A 3 4.18 -1.48 -2.69
C ASP A 3 4.04 -2.60 -3.74
N TYR A 4 5.04 -2.73 -4.61
CA TYR A 4 5.04 -3.70 -5.72
C TYR A 4 4.86 -5.16 -5.24
N ARG A 5 5.45 -5.54 -4.09
CA ARG A 5 5.37 -6.90 -3.54
C ARG A 5 3.97 -7.21 -3.07
N VAL A 6 3.36 -6.26 -2.35
CA VAL A 6 1.97 -6.36 -1.90
C VAL A 6 1.04 -6.51 -3.10
N ILE A 7 1.22 -5.70 -4.15
CA ILE A 7 0.44 -5.81 -5.38
C ILE A 7 0.65 -7.19 -6.01
N GLY A 8 1.88 -7.63 -6.23
CA GLY A 8 2.17 -8.92 -6.88
C GLY A 8 1.71 -10.15 -6.11
N MET A 9 1.50 -10.02 -4.79
CA MET A 9 1.10 -11.11 -3.89
C MET A 9 -0.37 -11.04 -3.45
N GLY A 10 -1.30 -10.53 -4.25
CA GLY A 10 -2.72 -10.49 -3.87
C GLY A 10 -3.03 -9.56 -2.70
N GLY A 11 -2.22 -8.54 -2.47
CA GLY A 11 -2.43 -7.60 -1.40
C GLY A 11 -1.99 -8.08 -0.01
N VAL A 12 -1.41 -9.27 0.13
CA VAL A 12 -0.87 -9.75 1.42
C VAL A 12 0.42 -9.03 1.78
N SER A 13 0.56 -8.67 3.04
CA SER A 13 1.67 -7.82 3.47
C SER A 13 1.97 -7.84 4.96
N LEU A 14 1.00 -8.15 5.82
CA LEU A 14 1.13 -7.92 7.25
C LEU A 14 2.17 -8.80 7.91
N ALA A 15 2.19 -10.09 7.58
CA ALA A 15 3.14 -11.05 8.10
C ALA A 15 4.45 -11.11 7.30
N THR A 16 4.43 -10.62 6.05
CA THR A 16 5.61 -10.60 5.17
C THR A 16 6.36 -9.27 5.21
N ALA A 17 5.92 -8.31 6.04
CA ALA A 17 6.48 -6.98 6.14
C ALA A 17 7.94 -7.00 6.62
N GLU A 18 8.85 -6.45 5.80
CA GLU A 18 10.30 -6.43 6.05
C GLU A 18 10.94 -5.25 5.32
N GLY A 19 11.80 -4.49 6.01
CA GLY A 19 12.53 -3.35 5.43
C GLY A 19 11.61 -2.30 4.79
N ALA A 20 12.08 -1.68 3.73
CA ALA A 20 11.33 -0.63 3.01
C ALA A 20 10.07 -1.15 2.32
N VAL A 21 10.07 -2.42 1.90
CA VAL A 21 8.97 -3.07 1.17
C VAL A 21 7.74 -3.30 2.06
N GLY A 22 7.88 -3.35 3.36
CA GLY A 22 6.74 -3.58 4.26
C GLY A 22 6.12 -2.34 4.88
N LEU A 23 6.73 -1.16 4.71
CA LEU A 23 6.39 0.07 5.46
C LEU A 23 4.97 0.57 5.26
N LEU A 24 4.41 0.40 4.06
CA LEU A 24 3.06 0.87 3.74
C LEU A 24 1.97 -0.01 4.37
N ALA A 25 2.33 -1.23 4.77
CA ALA A 25 1.40 -2.21 5.30
C ALA A 25 1.49 -2.37 6.83
N ASN A 26 2.71 -2.34 7.37
CA ASN A 26 2.95 -2.60 8.77
C ASN A 26 4.16 -1.78 9.27
N PRO A 27 3.97 -0.82 10.18
CA PRO A 27 5.08 -0.02 10.73
C PRO A 27 6.21 -0.84 11.38
N ALA A 28 5.93 -2.04 11.85
CA ALA A 28 6.93 -2.95 12.40
C ALA A 28 8.03 -3.33 11.40
N ALA A 29 7.75 -3.20 10.08
CA ALA A 29 8.72 -3.47 9.01
C ALA A 29 10.02 -2.67 9.17
N ALA A 30 9.95 -1.45 9.71
CA ALA A 30 11.12 -0.58 9.86
C ALA A 30 12.22 -1.19 10.75
N ALA A 31 11.88 -2.05 11.72
CA ALA A 31 12.86 -2.77 12.55
C ALA A 31 12.93 -4.27 12.24
N SER A 32 12.22 -4.74 11.21
CA SER A 32 12.23 -6.11 10.73
C SER A 32 13.43 -6.31 9.79
N ARG A 33 14.57 -6.69 10.36
CA ARG A 33 15.81 -6.89 9.59
C ARG A 33 15.73 -8.12 8.69
N PRO A 34 16.34 -8.07 7.48
CA PRO A 34 16.61 -9.26 6.68
C PRO A 34 17.46 -10.26 7.47
N ALA A 35 17.33 -11.53 7.17
CA ALA A 35 18.05 -12.60 7.85
C ALA A 35 19.59 -12.50 7.73
N THR A 36 20.07 -11.79 6.71
CA THR A 36 21.49 -11.56 6.42
C THR A 36 22.06 -10.29 7.08
N SER A 37 21.20 -9.47 7.68
CA SER A 37 21.61 -8.23 8.35
C SER A 37 22.17 -8.50 9.75
N THR A 38 23.48 -8.60 9.87
CA THR A 38 24.20 -8.85 11.14
C THR A 38 24.89 -7.60 11.69
N SER A 39 24.97 -6.51 10.92
CA SER A 39 25.63 -5.26 11.31
C SER A 39 24.78 -4.47 12.31
N TRP A 40 25.44 -3.62 13.14
CA TRP A 40 24.72 -2.68 14.00
C TRP A 40 23.88 -1.67 13.21
N PHE A 41 24.40 -1.22 12.07
CA PHE A 41 23.69 -0.34 11.13
C PHE A 41 23.40 -1.08 9.83
N ASP A 42 22.19 -0.89 9.32
CA ASP A 42 21.77 -1.32 7.99
C ASP A 42 20.75 -0.33 7.43
N TRP A 43 20.49 -0.37 6.14
CA TRP A 43 19.53 0.50 5.50
C TRP A 43 18.87 -0.19 4.32
N ASP A 44 17.68 0.29 3.96
CA ASP A 44 16.92 -0.22 2.82
C ASP A 44 16.15 0.90 2.15
N PHE A 45 15.89 0.77 0.85
CA PHE A 45 15.10 1.72 0.09
C PHE A 45 14.15 1.03 -0.87
N LEU A 46 13.09 1.75 -1.22
CA LEU A 46 12.09 1.35 -2.20
C LEU A 46 11.69 2.55 -3.02
N PHE A 47 11.58 2.37 -4.34
CA PHE A 47 10.99 3.33 -5.24
C PHE A 47 10.03 2.63 -6.19
N ASP A 48 8.75 2.98 -6.13
CA ASP A 48 7.71 2.44 -6.99
C ASP A 48 7.12 3.54 -7.88
N LEU A 49 6.87 3.20 -9.13
CA LEU A 49 6.08 4.00 -10.08
C LEU A 49 4.86 3.20 -10.50
N TYR A 50 3.70 3.80 -10.36
CA TYR A 50 2.43 3.19 -10.75
C TYR A 50 1.92 3.84 -12.02
N THR A 51 1.52 2.99 -12.95
CA THR A 51 0.69 3.42 -14.05
C THR A 51 -0.72 2.92 -13.74
N PRO A 52 -1.63 3.79 -13.28
CA PRO A 52 -3.00 3.39 -13.10
C PRO A 52 -3.51 2.92 -14.44
N GLY A 53 -4.01 1.72 -14.43
CA GLY A 53 -4.28 1.02 -15.66
C GLY A 53 -5.57 1.46 -16.31
N LEU A 54 -5.91 0.71 -17.26
CA LEU A 54 -7.00 0.71 -18.21
C LEU A 54 -8.41 0.56 -17.57
N GLY A 55 -8.53 0.77 -16.24
CA GLY A 55 -9.80 0.58 -15.54
C GLY A 55 -10.74 1.75 -15.73
N VAL A 56 -12.00 1.44 -15.97
CA VAL A 56 -13.09 2.41 -16.09
C VAL A 56 -13.90 2.59 -14.80
N ASP A 57 -13.55 1.89 -13.72
CA ASP A 57 -14.22 1.92 -12.42
C ASP A 57 -13.18 1.57 -11.32
N ALA A 58 -12.42 2.58 -10.93
CA ALA A 58 -11.27 2.34 -10.05
C ALA A 58 -11.65 2.11 -8.59
N ASP A 59 -12.73 2.71 -8.12
CA ASP A 59 -13.20 2.64 -6.73
C ASP A 59 -14.33 1.60 -6.52
N ASN A 60 -14.69 0.87 -7.59
CA ASN A 60 -15.79 -0.10 -7.59
C ASN A 60 -17.13 0.54 -7.21
N SER A 61 -17.36 1.78 -7.64
CA SER A 61 -18.64 2.47 -7.45
C SER A 61 -19.72 2.03 -8.42
N GLY A 62 -19.33 1.36 -9.50
CA GLY A 62 -20.20 1.03 -10.62
C GLY A 62 -20.42 2.20 -11.59
N ILE A 63 -19.96 3.40 -11.25
CA ILE A 63 -20.02 4.59 -12.11
C ILE A 63 -18.85 4.52 -13.10
N PRO A 64 -19.13 4.38 -14.40
CA PRO A 64 -18.06 4.26 -15.37
C PRO A 64 -17.37 5.61 -15.57
N GLN A 65 -16.05 5.60 -15.48
CA GLN A 65 -15.22 6.71 -15.92
C GLN A 65 -14.85 6.48 -17.39
N GLU A 66 -14.84 7.52 -18.19
CA GLU A 66 -14.24 7.44 -19.51
C GLU A 66 -12.73 7.25 -19.40
N ARG A 67 -12.10 6.76 -20.48
CA ARG A 67 -10.66 6.59 -20.54
C ARG A 67 -9.95 7.83 -20.00
N MET A 68 -8.96 7.61 -19.16
CA MET A 68 -8.13 8.68 -18.60
C MET A 68 -7.65 9.62 -19.70
N ILE A 69 -8.22 10.80 -19.73
CA ILE A 69 -7.80 11.90 -20.59
C ILE A 69 -6.93 12.78 -19.70
N GLY A 70 -5.61 12.59 -19.73
CA GLY A 70 -4.74 13.45 -18.95
C GLY A 70 -3.64 12.76 -18.20
N LYS A 71 -3.08 13.44 -17.20
CA LYS A 71 -1.96 12.96 -16.40
C LYS A 71 -2.50 12.04 -15.29
N SER A 72 -2.09 10.79 -15.34
CA SER A 72 -2.39 9.86 -14.28
C SER A 72 -1.12 9.08 -13.90
N GLY A 73 -0.79 9.09 -12.65
CA GLY A 73 0.38 8.41 -12.12
C GLY A 73 0.42 8.45 -10.63
N ALA A 74 1.19 7.54 -10.06
CA ALA A 74 1.49 7.56 -8.65
C ALA A 74 2.91 7.07 -8.40
N PHE A 75 3.47 7.43 -7.27
CA PHE A 75 4.77 6.97 -6.84
C PHE A 75 4.77 6.66 -5.34
N ASN A 76 5.71 5.83 -4.94
CA ASN A 76 6.05 5.56 -3.56
C ASN A 76 7.57 5.57 -3.41
N LEU A 77 8.06 6.31 -2.42
CA LEU A 77 9.46 6.34 -2.01
C LEU A 77 9.54 5.94 -0.55
N GLY A 78 10.33 4.93 -0.23
CA GLY A 78 10.61 4.47 1.14
C GLY A 78 12.09 4.43 1.42
N LEU A 79 12.49 4.92 2.58
CA LEU A 79 13.85 4.83 3.10
C LEU A 79 13.80 4.37 4.56
N VAL A 80 14.58 3.37 4.89
CA VAL A 80 14.70 2.79 6.24
C VAL A 80 16.14 2.85 6.71
N GLY A 81 16.35 3.24 7.95
CA GLY A 81 17.60 3.06 8.69
C GLY A 81 17.37 2.18 9.90
N MET A 82 18.19 1.16 10.07
CA MET A 82 18.13 0.19 11.16
C MET A 82 19.38 0.30 12.03
N PHE A 83 19.21 0.53 13.34
CA PHE A 83 20.29 0.80 14.31
C PHE A 83 20.13 -0.14 15.51
N GLY A 84 20.91 -1.22 15.57
CA GLY A 84 20.71 -2.26 16.57
C GLY A 84 19.30 -2.82 16.55
N ALA A 85 18.56 -2.67 17.64
CA ALA A 85 17.16 -3.10 17.76
C ALA A 85 16.12 -2.07 17.24
N TRP A 86 16.55 -0.87 16.88
CA TRP A 86 15.69 0.20 16.43
C TRP A 86 15.66 0.31 14.91
N GLY A 87 14.51 0.70 14.38
CA GLY A 87 14.33 1.07 12.98
C GLY A 87 13.59 2.39 12.87
N THR A 88 14.04 3.24 11.98
CA THR A 88 13.35 4.49 11.62
C THR A 88 13.17 4.54 10.12
N ALA A 89 12.05 5.10 9.67
CA ALA A 89 11.78 5.17 8.24
C ALA A 89 11.01 6.43 7.86
N VAL A 90 11.21 6.85 6.62
CA VAL A 90 10.40 7.87 5.96
C VAL A 90 9.81 7.25 4.70
N THR A 91 8.50 7.41 4.50
CA THR A 91 7.87 7.10 3.21
C THR A 91 7.10 8.30 2.68
N ILE A 92 7.15 8.50 1.37
CA ILE A 92 6.39 9.53 0.67
C ILE A 92 5.63 8.84 -0.46
N THR A 93 4.32 9.00 -0.47
CA THR A 93 3.45 8.52 -1.55
C THR A 93 2.75 9.70 -2.20
N GLY A 94 2.68 9.70 -3.51
CA GLY A 94 1.95 10.72 -4.27
C GLY A 94 1.14 10.10 -5.37
N GLN A 95 -0.03 10.66 -5.64
CA GLN A 95 -0.92 10.23 -6.72
C GLN A 95 -1.54 11.45 -7.37
N VAL A 96 -1.59 11.44 -8.69
CA VAL A 96 -2.39 12.37 -9.50
C VAL A 96 -3.25 11.55 -10.45
N ARG A 97 -4.49 11.94 -10.62
CA ARG A 97 -5.42 11.28 -11.53
C ARG A 97 -6.36 12.32 -12.14
N ASP A 98 -6.30 12.45 -13.46
CA ASP A 98 -7.25 13.21 -14.24
C ASP A 98 -8.24 12.23 -14.88
N PHE A 99 -9.52 12.50 -14.80
CA PHE A 99 -10.58 11.65 -15.33
C PHE A 99 -11.75 12.47 -15.85
N SER A 100 -12.52 11.85 -16.74
CA SER A 100 -13.76 12.40 -17.26
C SER A 100 -14.87 11.35 -17.16
N PHE A 101 -16.10 11.85 -17.12
CA PHE A 101 -17.30 11.04 -17.12
C PHE A 101 -18.04 11.17 -18.45
N PRO A 102 -18.91 10.21 -18.80
CA PRO A 102 -19.78 10.30 -20.00
C PRO A 102 -20.66 11.55 -20.03
N SER A 103 -20.98 12.13 -18.88
CA SER A 103 -21.66 13.42 -18.72
C SER A 103 -20.88 14.62 -19.28
N GLY A 104 -19.57 14.44 -19.56
CA GLY A 104 -18.64 15.52 -19.91
C GLY A 104 -17.99 16.21 -18.70
N THR A 105 -18.32 15.81 -17.49
CA THR A 105 -17.65 16.29 -16.27
C THR A 105 -16.21 15.86 -16.28
N GLN A 106 -15.28 16.81 -16.05
CA GLN A 106 -13.85 16.55 -15.88
C GLN A 106 -13.42 16.88 -14.47
N ALA A 107 -12.59 16.02 -13.89
CA ALA A 107 -12.02 16.23 -12.57
C ALA A 107 -10.54 15.85 -12.51
N SER A 108 -9.80 16.52 -11.64
CA SER A 108 -8.43 16.20 -11.29
C SER A 108 -8.35 15.94 -9.78
N MET A 109 -7.86 14.77 -9.42
CA MET A 109 -7.65 14.36 -8.04
C MET A 109 -6.15 14.25 -7.78
N SER A 110 -5.69 14.85 -6.68
CA SER A 110 -4.33 14.63 -6.18
C SER A 110 -4.36 14.24 -4.72
N ALA A 111 -3.49 13.31 -4.34
CA ALA A 111 -3.29 12.90 -2.96
C ALA A 111 -1.80 12.71 -2.69
N ALA A 112 -1.35 13.18 -1.54
CA ALA A 112 0.01 12.95 -1.07
C ALA A 112 -0.01 12.55 0.40
N MET A 113 0.90 11.64 0.79
CA MET A 113 1.03 11.21 2.17
C MET A 113 2.50 10.94 2.51
N GLY A 114 2.98 11.61 3.54
CA GLY A 114 4.24 11.32 4.21
C GLY A 114 4.01 10.46 5.45
N ARG A 115 4.92 9.54 5.73
CA ARG A 115 4.98 8.76 6.98
C ARG A 115 6.35 8.88 7.61
N LEU A 116 6.37 9.13 8.90
CA LEU A 116 7.55 9.01 9.75
C LEU A 116 7.32 7.82 10.68
N THR A 117 8.14 6.80 10.58
CA THR A 117 7.98 5.53 11.30
C THR A 117 9.10 5.34 12.30
N LEU A 118 8.76 4.88 13.50
CA LEU A 118 9.67 4.39 14.51
C LEU A 118 9.24 2.98 14.91
N ALA A 119 10.17 2.05 14.94
CA ALA A 119 9.92 0.67 15.33
C ALA A 119 11.07 0.13 16.20
N ARG A 120 10.78 -0.93 16.95
CA ARG A 120 11.77 -1.63 17.77
C ARG A 120 11.54 -3.13 17.72
N SER A 121 12.63 -3.89 17.66
CA SER A 121 12.62 -5.33 17.85
C SER A 121 12.93 -5.70 19.31
N PHE A 122 12.35 -6.80 19.78
CA PHE A 122 12.45 -7.35 21.13
C PHE A 122 12.74 -8.84 21.04
N ALA A 123 13.18 -9.45 22.14
CA ALA A 123 13.46 -10.88 22.23
C ALA A 123 14.31 -11.35 21.03
N GLU A 124 15.43 -10.66 20.80
CA GLU A 124 16.39 -10.97 19.73
C GLU A 124 15.75 -11.01 18.34
N GLY A 125 14.71 -10.18 18.11
CA GLY A 125 14.04 -10.05 16.82
C GLY A 125 12.81 -10.92 16.65
N GLU A 126 12.41 -11.72 17.63
CA GLU A 126 11.16 -12.49 17.55
C GLU A 126 9.92 -11.59 17.49
N TRP A 127 9.93 -10.49 18.21
CA TRP A 127 8.86 -9.51 18.21
C TRP A 127 9.36 -8.19 17.66
N THR A 128 8.57 -7.58 16.84
CA THR A 128 8.81 -6.22 16.36
C THR A 128 7.51 -5.43 16.47
N ALA A 129 7.58 -4.24 17.02
CA ALA A 129 6.46 -3.31 17.08
C ALA A 129 6.86 -1.95 16.54
N GLY A 130 5.95 -1.27 15.88
CA GLY A 130 6.20 0.04 15.29
C GLY A 130 4.97 0.92 15.26
N ALA A 131 5.22 2.22 15.15
CA ALA A 131 4.20 3.23 14.95
C ALA A 131 4.65 4.23 13.89
N SER A 132 3.70 4.76 13.14
CA SER A 132 3.94 5.82 12.15
C SER A 132 3.08 7.03 12.45
N LEU A 133 3.67 8.22 12.28
CA LEU A 133 2.94 9.47 12.11
C LEU A 133 2.70 9.66 10.61
N LEU A 134 1.44 9.82 10.23
CA LEU A 134 1.00 10.06 8.87
C LEU A 134 0.60 11.53 8.73
N VAL A 135 1.08 12.19 7.69
CA VAL A 135 0.67 13.54 7.31
C VAL A 135 0.35 13.53 5.84
N GLY A 136 -0.83 13.99 5.46
CA GLY A 136 -1.24 13.93 4.07
C GLY A 136 -2.28 14.95 3.70
N GLY A 137 -2.46 15.15 2.39
CA GLY A 137 -3.45 16.02 1.80
C GLY A 137 -4.17 15.35 0.64
N PHE A 138 -5.38 15.82 0.41
CA PHE A 138 -6.22 15.41 -0.71
C PHE A 138 -6.83 16.66 -1.34
N THR A 139 -6.77 16.75 -2.66
CA THR A 139 -7.36 17.84 -3.43
C THR A 139 -8.18 17.26 -4.58
N LEU A 140 -9.38 17.79 -4.77
CA LEU A 140 -10.26 17.50 -5.89
C LEU A 140 -10.59 18.80 -6.60
N LYS A 141 -10.25 18.89 -7.89
CA LYS A 141 -10.40 20.10 -8.73
C LYS A 141 -11.34 19.86 -9.89
N LEU A 142 -12.04 20.90 -10.31
CA LEU A 142 -12.68 20.98 -11.61
C LEU A 142 -11.76 21.78 -12.56
N PRO A 143 -11.06 21.16 -13.50
CA PRO A 143 -10.11 21.86 -14.37
C PRO A 143 -10.73 23.01 -15.18
N THR A 144 -11.99 22.86 -15.59
CA THR A 144 -12.73 23.86 -16.36
C THR A 144 -12.99 25.16 -15.62
N SER A 145 -13.11 25.13 -14.28
CA SER A 145 -13.33 26.32 -13.45
C SER A 145 -12.07 26.79 -12.72
N GLY A 146 -11.02 25.93 -12.67
CA GLY A 146 -9.82 26.17 -11.90
C GLY A 146 -10.01 26.13 -10.37
N ILE A 147 -11.17 25.65 -9.91
CA ILE A 147 -11.57 25.66 -8.50
C ILE A 147 -11.31 24.32 -7.83
N ASP A 148 -10.82 24.38 -6.62
CA ASP A 148 -10.71 23.25 -5.71
C ASP A 148 -12.06 23.02 -5.04
N LEU A 149 -12.77 21.94 -5.42
CA LEU A 149 -13.99 21.51 -4.72
C LEU A 149 -13.69 21.02 -3.31
N VAL A 150 -12.58 20.31 -3.18
CA VAL A 150 -12.11 19.78 -1.90
C VAL A 150 -10.62 20.04 -1.80
N ASN A 151 -10.20 20.63 -0.71
CA ASN A 151 -8.80 20.73 -0.32
C ASN A 151 -8.69 20.43 1.17
N THR A 152 -7.92 19.39 1.53
CA THR A 152 -7.77 18.99 2.93
C THR A 152 -6.34 18.61 3.22
N ALA A 153 -5.89 18.90 4.43
CA ALA A 153 -4.68 18.34 5.01
C ALA A 153 -5.02 17.74 6.38
N ASN A 154 -4.44 16.61 6.69
CA ASN A 154 -4.69 15.96 7.98
C ASN A 154 -3.50 15.10 8.40
N TRP A 155 -3.51 14.70 9.66
CA TRP A 155 -2.54 13.77 10.23
C TRP A 155 -3.25 12.61 10.94
N SER A 156 -2.54 11.52 11.10
CA SER A 156 -3.00 10.33 11.80
C SER A 156 -1.82 9.54 12.35
N ILE A 157 -2.14 8.52 13.11
CA ILE A 157 -1.17 7.52 13.57
C ILE A 157 -1.54 6.15 13.01
N GLU A 158 -0.54 5.30 12.87
CA GLU A 158 -0.70 3.90 12.52
C GLU A 158 0.21 3.06 13.42
N ALA A 159 -0.24 1.90 13.84
CA ALA A 159 0.54 0.99 14.68
C ALA A 159 0.54 -0.40 14.08
N GLY A 160 1.60 -1.16 14.33
CA GLY A 160 1.70 -2.53 13.88
C GLY A 160 2.68 -3.35 14.68
N ALA A 161 2.50 -4.66 14.61
CA ALA A 161 3.41 -5.62 15.23
C ALA A 161 3.62 -6.83 14.31
N LEU A 162 4.77 -7.47 14.48
CA LEU A 162 5.16 -8.66 13.75
C LEU A 162 5.77 -9.65 14.77
N TRP A 163 5.28 -10.89 14.74
CA TRP A 163 5.84 -12.02 15.47
C TRP A 163 6.54 -12.98 14.50
N ARG A 164 7.79 -13.24 14.79
CA ARG A 164 8.71 -14.05 13.98
C ARG A 164 9.42 -15.05 14.90
N PRO A 165 8.77 -16.15 15.32
CA PRO A 165 9.37 -17.10 16.23
C PRO A 165 10.70 -17.61 15.67
N ARG A 166 11.72 -17.66 16.54
CA ARG A 166 13.08 -18.02 16.16
C ARG A 166 13.13 -19.42 15.57
N ASP A 167 13.99 -19.60 14.58
CA ASP A 167 14.22 -20.88 13.87
C ASP A 167 12.96 -21.51 13.26
N GLU A 168 11.87 -20.75 13.14
CA GLU A 168 10.62 -21.18 12.54
C GLU A 168 10.40 -20.60 11.15
N ASN A 169 9.50 -21.24 10.42
CA ASN A 169 9.11 -20.86 9.06
C ASN A 169 7.77 -20.10 8.99
N MET A 170 7.32 -19.59 10.11
CA MET A 170 6.04 -18.90 10.25
C MET A 170 6.25 -17.46 10.74
N ARG A 171 5.38 -16.55 10.29
CA ARG A 171 5.27 -15.17 10.80
C ARG A 171 3.82 -14.79 10.93
N VAL A 172 3.52 -13.95 11.93
CA VAL A 172 2.19 -13.36 12.13
C VAL A 172 2.34 -11.85 12.23
N GLY A 173 1.50 -11.11 11.53
CA GLY A 173 1.52 -9.66 11.54
C GLY A 173 0.15 -9.06 11.81
N ILE A 174 0.12 -7.93 12.51
CA ILE A 174 -1.08 -7.14 12.75
C ILE A 174 -0.80 -5.67 12.49
N SER A 175 -1.80 -4.93 12.03
CA SER A 175 -1.74 -3.47 11.92
C SER A 175 -3.08 -2.83 12.23
N PHE A 176 -3.03 -1.57 12.68
CA PHE A 176 -4.21 -0.76 12.96
C PHE A 176 -3.96 0.71 12.63
N ARG A 177 -4.91 1.33 11.95
CA ARG A 177 -4.99 2.76 11.69
C ARG A 177 -6.38 3.27 12.10
N PRO A 178 -6.48 4.27 12.97
CA PRO A 178 -7.75 4.87 13.35
C PRO A 178 -8.38 5.63 12.17
N ARG A 179 -9.64 5.99 12.34
CA ARG A 179 -10.38 6.83 11.40
C ARG A 179 -9.75 8.21 11.31
N ILE A 180 -9.61 8.74 10.09
CA ILE A 180 -9.17 10.11 9.84
C ILE A 180 -10.37 10.90 9.35
N LEU A 181 -10.62 12.03 9.99
CA LEU A 181 -11.61 13.02 9.56
C LEU A 181 -10.88 14.30 9.21
N ALA A 182 -11.02 14.75 7.98
CA ALA A 182 -10.48 16.01 7.50
C ALA A 182 -11.60 16.99 7.21
N ASN A 183 -11.55 18.17 7.80
CA ASN A 183 -12.43 19.26 7.43
C ASN A 183 -12.02 19.76 6.04
N ILE A 184 -12.97 20.26 5.28
CA ILE A 184 -12.69 20.88 3.98
C ILE A 184 -12.38 22.36 4.24
N ASP A 185 -11.15 22.76 3.89
CA ASP A 185 -10.75 24.15 3.91
C ASP A 185 -11.32 24.86 2.67
N GLY A 186 -11.89 26.03 2.88
CA GLY A 186 -12.73 26.80 1.98
C GLY A 186 -12.42 26.66 0.49
N ALA A 187 -13.42 26.25 -0.25
CA ALA A 187 -13.34 26.02 -1.69
C ALA A 187 -13.32 27.30 -2.54
N GLY A 188 -13.28 28.49 -1.93
CA GLY A 188 -13.37 29.76 -2.66
C GLY A 188 -14.74 30.01 -3.32
N CYS A 189 -15.76 29.24 -2.96
CA CYS A 189 -17.14 29.31 -3.42
C CYS A 189 -18.11 29.03 -2.26
N ASP A 190 -19.41 29.33 -2.43
CA ASP A 190 -20.45 28.98 -1.45
C ASP A 190 -20.56 27.45 -1.32
N PRO A 191 -20.35 26.88 -0.12
CA PRO A 191 -20.46 25.43 0.09
C PRO A 191 -21.81 24.84 -0.30
N ASN A 192 -22.87 25.61 -0.23
CA ASN A 192 -24.22 25.15 -0.60
C ASN A 192 -24.48 25.20 -2.12
N ASN A 193 -23.63 25.90 -2.87
CA ASN A 193 -23.73 25.97 -4.32
C ASN A 193 -22.38 26.33 -4.96
N CYS A 194 -21.47 25.41 -4.96
CA CYS A 194 -20.17 25.54 -5.61
C CYS A 194 -20.22 24.96 -7.03
N PHE A 195 -20.54 25.78 -8.03
CA PHE A 195 -20.73 25.33 -9.43
C PHE A 195 -21.77 24.22 -9.58
N GLY A 196 -22.82 24.29 -8.77
CA GLY A 196 -23.88 23.30 -8.74
C GLY A 196 -23.56 22.05 -7.92
N TYR A 197 -22.48 22.06 -7.12
CA TYR A 197 -22.15 21.06 -6.10
C TYR A 197 -22.50 21.57 -4.72
N ILE A 198 -23.03 20.71 -3.87
CA ILE A 198 -23.13 20.92 -2.43
C ILE A 198 -21.90 20.26 -1.82
N LEU A 199 -21.02 21.05 -1.24
CA LEU A 199 -19.76 20.53 -0.71
C LEU A 199 -20.00 19.78 0.61
N PRO A 200 -19.35 18.62 0.82
CA PRO A 200 -19.39 17.95 2.10
C PRO A 200 -18.62 18.74 3.16
N GLU A 201 -19.02 18.64 4.42
CA GLU A 201 -18.30 19.27 5.52
C GLU A 201 -16.93 18.63 5.77
N ARG A 202 -16.81 17.35 5.48
CA ARG A 202 -15.64 16.52 5.83
C ARG A 202 -15.34 15.47 4.81
N VAL A 203 -14.07 15.17 4.66
CA VAL A 203 -13.58 13.93 4.02
C VAL A 203 -13.25 12.92 5.12
N ALA A 204 -13.74 11.70 4.99
CA ALA A 204 -13.53 10.62 5.95
C ALA A 204 -12.71 9.49 5.33
N PHE A 205 -11.59 9.13 5.97
CA PHE A 205 -10.89 7.89 5.71
C PHE A 205 -11.24 6.91 6.84
N PRO A 206 -11.85 5.77 6.56
CA PRO A 206 -12.27 4.81 7.59
C PRO A 206 -11.07 4.26 8.36
N TRP A 207 -11.32 3.78 9.59
CA TRP A 207 -10.32 2.98 10.28
C TRP A 207 -10.04 1.68 9.53
N SER A 208 -8.83 1.16 9.69
CA SER A 208 -8.43 -0.11 9.10
C SER A 208 -7.71 -0.94 10.15
N ALA A 209 -8.08 -2.21 10.25
CA ALA A 209 -7.40 -3.20 11.08
C ALA A 209 -7.08 -4.44 10.24
N GLY A 210 -5.94 -5.05 10.47
CA GLY A 210 -5.56 -6.23 9.72
C GLY A 210 -4.79 -7.23 10.55
N ALA A 211 -4.93 -8.51 10.20
CA ALA A 211 -4.14 -9.62 10.69
C ALA A 211 -3.72 -10.52 9.54
N GLY A 212 -2.51 -11.03 9.60
CA GLY A 212 -1.95 -11.88 8.55
C GLY A 212 -1.05 -12.96 9.10
N ILE A 213 -0.94 -14.05 8.34
CA ILE A 213 -0.05 -15.16 8.60
C ILE A 213 0.71 -15.52 7.33
N ALA A 214 1.96 -15.90 7.47
CA ALA A 214 2.77 -16.35 6.35
C ALA A 214 3.66 -17.52 6.74
N PHE A 215 3.89 -18.41 5.79
CA PHE A 215 4.77 -19.57 5.90
C PHE A 215 5.80 -19.55 4.78
N ARG A 216 7.04 -19.90 5.11
CA ARG A 216 8.11 -20.09 4.13
C ARG A 216 8.54 -21.55 4.09
N PHE A 217 8.70 -22.06 2.91
CA PHE A 217 9.23 -23.40 2.60
C PHE A 217 10.55 -23.21 1.86
N GLY A 218 11.66 -23.61 2.48
CA GLY A 218 13.01 -23.43 1.94
C GLY A 218 14.01 -24.35 2.63
N GLY A 219 15.28 -24.27 2.26
CA GLY A 219 16.34 -25.09 2.83
C GLY A 219 16.73 -24.70 4.27
N THR A 220 16.53 -23.41 4.62
CA THR A 220 16.85 -22.88 5.95
C THR A 220 15.60 -22.26 6.59
N PRO A 221 15.45 -22.29 7.93
CA PRO A 221 14.35 -21.63 8.63
C PRO A 221 14.25 -20.14 8.28
N TRP A 222 13.03 -19.63 8.13
CA TRP A 222 12.80 -18.24 7.70
C TRP A 222 13.38 -17.21 8.65
N ASN A 223 13.16 -17.43 9.94
CA ASN A 223 13.50 -16.46 11.00
C ASN A 223 14.92 -16.67 11.57
N GLN A 224 15.69 -17.59 10.99
CA GLN A 224 17.08 -17.80 11.36
C GLN A 224 17.97 -16.73 10.74
N THR A 225 18.86 -16.14 11.55
CA THR A 225 19.94 -15.29 11.04
C THR A 225 20.97 -16.12 10.28
N VAL A 226 21.37 -15.67 9.11
CA VAL A 226 22.33 -16.37 8.23
C VAL A 226 23.65 -15.61 8.24
N ALA A 227 24.76 -16.31 8.46
CA ALA A 227 26.09 -15.71 8.50
C ALA A 227 26.67 -15.36 7.11
N SER A 228 25.89 -15.50 6.05
CA SER A 228 26.28 -15.15 4.67
C SER A 228 25.70 -13.80 4.27
N ASP A 229 26.33 -13.12 3.29
CA ASP A 229 25.83 -11.84 2.75
C ASP A 229 24.42 -11.95 2.17
N PHE A 230 24.03 -13.12 1.64
CA PHE A 230 22.74 -13.34 1.01
C PHE A 230 22.23 -14.76 1.26
N ARG A 231 20.90 -14.90 1.25
CA ARG A 231 20.22 -16.20 1.33
C ARG A 231 19.77 -16.63 -0.07
N ASP A 232 20.67 -17.19 -0.86
CA ASP A 232 20.40 -17.63 -2.23
C ASP A 232 19.94 -19.10 -2.24
N GLU A 233 18.66 -19.35 -2.00
CA GLU A 233 18.08 -20.70 -2.02
C GLU A 233 16.69 -20.71 -2.66
N LYS A 234 16.29 -21.83 -3.23
CA LYS A 234 14.89 -22.00 -3.68
C LYS A 234 13.98 -21.96 -2.46
N SER A 235 13.01 -21.07 -2.50
CA SER A 235 12.03 -20.95 -1.43
C SER A 235 10.67 -20.54 -1.95
N THR A 236 9.63 -20.95 -1.22
CA THR A 236 8.25 -20.53 -1.46
C THR A 236 7.71 -19.87 -0.21
N ILE A 237 7.11 -18.69 -0.33
CA ILE A 237 6.34 -18.04 0.73
C ILE A 237 4.88 -18.12 0.33
N VAL A 238 4.02 -18.53 1.26
CA VAL A 238 2.55 -18.48 1.13
C VAL A 238 2.02 -17.66 2.28
N ALA A 239 1.12 -16.72 1.98
CA ALA A 239 0.59 -15.82 2.97
C ALA A 239 -0.91 -15.55 2.78
N ALA A 240 -1.58 -15.23 3.90
CA ALA A 240 -2.97 -14.81 3.91
C ALA A 240 -3.17 -13.66 4.90
N ASP A 241 -3.95 -12.64 4.49
CA ASP A 241 -4.33 -11.52 5.33
C ASP A 241 -5.86 -11.36 5.35
N LEU A 242 -6.39 -10.95 6.50
CA LEU A 242 -7.73 -10.43 6.67
C LEU A 242 -7.63 -8.94 7.02
N ILE A 243 -8.21 -8.09 6.18
CA ILE A 243 -8.27 -6.65 6.40
C ILE A 243 -9.73 -6.25 6.64
N LEU A 244 -9.97 -5.55 7.73
CA LEU A 244 -11.25 -4.93 8.04
C LEU A 244 -11.16 -3.43 7.82
N THR A 245 -12.08 -2.89 7.05
CA THR A 245 -12.23 -1.44 6.85
C THR A 245 -13.52 -0.99 7.51
N GLY A 246 -13.42 0.04 8.34
CA GLY A 246 -14.55 0.55 9.11
C GLY A 246 -15.63 1.24 8.29
N PRO A 247 -16.81 1.47 8.87
CA PRO A 247 -17.88 2.19 8.22
C PRO A 247 -17.59 3.71 8.15
N VAL A 248 -18.21 4.33 7.15
CA VAL A 248 -18.33 5.79 7.03
C VAL A 248 -19.82 6.10 6.93
N ALA A 249 -20.44 6.43 8.05
CA ALA A 249 -21.86 6.77 8.06
C ALA A 249 -22.11 8.07 7.26
N ASN A 250 -23.15 8.08 6.43
CA ASN A 250 -23.54 9.21 5.55
C ASN A 250 -22.40 9.67 4.62
N GLY A 251 -21.58 8.74 4.15
CA GLY A 251 -20.54 9.02 3.17
C GLY A 251 -21.07 8.78 1.75
N ASP A 252 -20.69 9.64 0.82
CA ASP A 252 -20.92 9.46 -0.60
C ASP A 252 -19.60 9.14 -1.31
N GLY A 253 -19.66 8.39 -2.41
CA GLY A 253 -18.51 8.12 -3.27
C GLY A 253 -18.07 9.37 -4.02
N VAL A 254 -16.77 9.49 -4.28
CA VAL A 254 -16.22 10.64 -5.03
C VAL A 254 -16.81 10.71 -6.44
N ASP A 255 -16.93 9.58 -7.12
CA ASP A 255 -17.46 9.50 -8.49
C ASP A 255 -18.94 9.89 -8.53
N ALA A 256 -19.74 9.41 -7.57
CA ALA A 256 -21.14 9.79 -7.43
C ALA A 256 -21.29 11.30 -7.14
N PHE A 257 -20.48 11.82 -6.24
CA PHE A 257 -20.44 13.26 -5.95
C PHE A 257 -20.18 14.08 -7.22
N LEU A 258 -19.18 13.71 -8.01
CA LEU A 258 -18.83 14.41 -9.25
C LEU A 258 -19.92 14.32 -10.32
N GLU A 259 -20.64 13.22 -10.39
CA GLU A 259 -21.78 13.04 -11.29
C GLU A 259 -23.11 13.57 -10.70
N LYS A 260 -23.06 14.24 -9.53
CA LYS A 260 -24.23 14.77 -8.82
C LYS A 260 -25.31 13.71 -8.54
N GLN A 261 -24.84 12.49 -8.26
CA GLN A 261 -25.67 11.36 -7.89
C GLN A 261 -25.54 11.10 -6.38
N VAL A 262 -26.60 10.61 -5.77
CA VAL A 262 -26.57 10.16 -4.38
C VAL A 262 -26.27 8.67 -4.36
N GLN A 263 -25.10 8.31 -3.89
CA GLN A 263 -24.70 6.91 -3.71
C GLN A 263 -24.00 6.77 -2.37
N GLN A 264 -24.70 6.24 -1.40
CA GLN A 264 -24.13 6.01 -0.07
C GLN A 264 -23.05 4.94 -0.10
N SER A 265 -21.97 5.19 0.60
CA SER A 265 -20.84 4.28 0.69
C SER A 265 -20.49 3.91 2.13
N GLY A 266 -20.11 2.65 2.32
CA GLY A 266 -19.42 2.21 3.51
C GLY A 266 -20.20 2.27 4.81
N ALA A 267 -21.52 2.03 4.81
CA ALA A 267 -22.34 2.00 6.02
C ALA A 267 -21.96 0.89 7.01
N THR A 268 -21.30 -0.16 6.53
CA THR A 268 -20.92 -1.34 7.32
C THR A 268 -19.41 -1.59 7.30
N VAL A 269 -18.94 -2.45 8.22
CA VAL A 269 -17.56 -2.96 8.18
C VAL A 269 -17.37 -3.84 6.95
N SER A 270 -16.32 -3.57 6.18
CA SER A 270 -16.02 -4.29 4.94
C SER A 270 -14.79 -5.19 5.12
N PRO A 271 -14.95 -6.53 5.12
CA PRO A 271 -13.84 -7.47 5.18
C PRO A 271 -13.24 -7.70 3.80
N SER A 272 -11.91 -7.71 3.69
CA SER A 272 -11.14 -8.12 2.51
C SER A 272 -10.26 -9.29 2.87
N VAL A 273 -10.45 -10.42 2.20
CA VAL A 273 -9.59 -11.61 2.32
C VAL A 273 -8.58 -11.57 1.19
N ARG A 274 -7.31 -11.83 1.51
CA ARG A 274 -6.18 -11.76 0.61
C ARG A 274 -5.33 -13.01 0.74
N VAL A 275 -4.87 -13.53 -0.38
CA VAL A 275 -3.97 -14.69 -0.42
C VAL A 275 -2.91 -14.48 -1.48
N GLY A 276 -1.69 -14.94 -1.22
CA GLY A 276 -0.60 -14.80 -2.17
C GLY A 276 0.55 -15.76 -1.92
N ALA A 277 1.32 -15.94 -2.98
CA ALA A 277 2.53 -16.75 -2.95
C ALA A 277 3.68 -16.05 -3.69
N GLU A 278 4.88 -16.28 -3.19
CA GLU A 278 6.15 -15.86 -3.79
C GLU A 278 7.05 -17.08 -3.93
N TYR A 279 7.68 -17.25 -5.08
CA TYR A 279 8.61 -18.34 -5.35
C TYR A 279 9.92 -17.79 -5.89
N GLU A 280 11.03 -18.12 -5.24
CA GLU A 280 12.37 -17.82 -5.71
C GLU A 280 12.79 -18.89 -6.73
N TRP A 281 12.49 -18.64 -8.00
CA TRP A 281 12.71 -19.61 -9.09
C TRP A 281 14.19 -19.84 -9.36
N VAL A 282 14.93 -18.74 -9.53
CA VAL A 282 16.38 -18.80 -9.66
C VAL A 282 16.99 -18.12 -8.44
N PRO A 283 17.61 -18.90 -7.51
CA PRO A 283 18.16 -18.38 -6.27
C PRO A 283 19.02 -17.12 -6.46
N GLY A 284 18.67 -16.07 -5.76
CA GLY A 284 19.37 -14.78 -5.81
C GLY A 284 19.23 -14.00 -7.12
N TRP A 285 18.36 -14.41 -8.08
CA TRP A 285 18.22 -13.76 -9.38
C TRP A 285 16.80 -13.48 -9.82
N LEU A 286 15.88 -14.41 -9.58
CA LEU A 286 14.53 -14.33 -10.13
C LEU A 286 13.50 -14.80 -9.11
N ARG A 287 12.53 -13.93 -8.78
CA ARG A 287 11.32 -14.24 -8.00
C ARG A 287 10.08 -14.02 -8.84
N ILE A 288 9.14 -14.90 -8.69
CA ILE A 288 7.80 -14.76 -9.27
C ILE A 288 6.77 -14.74 -8.14
N ARG A 289 5.68 -14.03 -8.37
CA ARG A 289 4.59 -13.88 -7.41
C ARG A 289 3.25 -14.04 -8.09
N GLY A 290 2.29 -14.48 -7.31
CA GLY A 290 0.90 -14.50 -7.72
C GLY A 290 -0.01 -14.45 -6.51
N GLY A 291 -1.22 -13.97 -6.70
CA GLY A 291 -2.18 -13.90 -5.62
C GLY A 291 -3.54 -13.45 -6.07
N ALA A 292 -4.46 -13.39 -5.12
CA ALA A 292 -5.80 -12.90 -5.34
C ALA A 292 -6.35 -12.26 -4.07
N TYR A 293 -7.28 -11.33 -4.21
CA TYR A 293 -8.02 -10.79 -3.09
C TYR A 293 -9.45 -10.43 -3.47
N TRP A 294 -10.30 -10.47 -2.47
CA TRP A 294 -11.66 -10.03 -2.58
C TRP A 294 -11.75 -8.57 -2.13
N GLU A 295 -12.18 -7.70 -3.05
CA GLU A 295 -12.58 -6.33 -2.75
C GLU A 295 -14.09 -6.35 -2.46
N PRO A 296 -14.52 -6.07 -1.20
CA PRO A 296 -15.93 -6.05 -0.86
C PRO A 296 -16.62 -4.85 -1.51
N ASN A 297 -17.93 -4.97 -1.74
CA ASN A 297 -18.74 -3.82 -2.10
C ASN A 297 -18.77 -2.80 -0.95
N ARG A 298 -18.59 -1.55 -1.29
CA ARG A 298 -18.71 -0.41 -0.35
C ARG A 298 -19.85 0.52 -0.68
N PHE A 299 -20.41 0.38 -1.86
CA PHE A 299 -21.50 1.17 -2.40
C PHE A 299 -22.76 0.32 -2.48
N ASP A 300 -23.91 0.94 -2.28
CA ASP A 300 -25.19 0.27 -2.49
C ASP A 300 -25.33 -0.13 -3.95
N ASP A 301 -25.98 -1.26 -4.21
CA ASP A 301 -26.24 -1.82 -5.54
C ASP A 301 -25.03 -2.25 -6.38
N VAL A 302 -23.84 -2.28 -5.79
CA VAL A 302 -22.61 -2.74 -6.45
C VAL A 302 -22.08 -4.01 -5.79
N SER A 303 -21.78 -5.03 -6.59
CA SER A 303 -21.18 -6.26 -6.08
C SER A 303 -19.67 -6.08 -5.84
N GLY A 304 -19.12 -6.76 -4.83
CA GLY A 304 -17.69 -6.91 -4.69
C GLY A 304 -17.05 -7.56 -5.93
N ARG A 305 -15.73 -7.43 -6.07
CA ARG A 305 -14.98 -8.00 -7.19
C ARG A 305 -13.75 -8.78 -6.72
N LEU A 306 -13.41 -9.81 -7.49
CA LEU A 306 -12.19 -10.58 -7.31
C LEU A 306 -11.06 -9.93 -8.11
N HIS A 307 -9.93 -9.70 -7.45
CA HIS A 307 -8.68 -9.28 -8.06
C HIS A 307 -7.74 -10.47 -8.21
N VAL A 308 -7.03 -10.51 -9.33
CA VAL A 308 -5.96 -11.47 -9.59
C VAL A 308 -4.68 -10.68 -9.85
N THR A 309 -3.59 -11.09 -9.24
CA THR A 309 -2.33 -10.35 -9.27
C THR A 309 -1.16 -11.22 -9.66
N MET A 310 -0.13 -10.59 -10.23
CA MET A 310 1.13 -11.23 -10.56
C MET A 310 2.30 -10.27 -10.32
N GLY A 311 3.50 -10.84 -10.11
CA GLY A 311 4.70 -10.04 -9.92
C GLY A 311 5.96 -10.80 -10.30
N LEU A 312 6.98 -10.03 -10.66
CA LEU A 312 8.30 -10.52 -11.06
C LEU A 312 9.37 -9.61 -10.48
N ASP A 313 10.42 -10.19 -9.88
CA ASP A 313 11.65 -9.49 -9.52
C ASP A 313 12.83 -10.06 -10.25
N VAL A 314 13.69 -9.18 -10.75
CA VAL A 314 14.97 -9.54 -11.34
C VAL A 314 16.08 -8.76 -10.65
N ARG A 315 17.08 -9.46 -10.15
CA ARG A 315 18.33 -8.84 -9.73
C ARG A 315 19.13 -8.45 -10.96
N PHE A 316 19.67 -7.23 -10.99
CA PHE A 316 20.43 -6.77 -12.15
C PHE A 316 21.81 -6.23 -11.81
N TRP A 317 22.06 -5.83 -10.55
CA TRP A 317 23.36 -5.29 -10.15
C TRP A 317 23.71 -5.61 -8.70
N SER A 318 25.02 -5.59 -8.39
CA SER A 318 25.55 -5.77 -7.04
C SER A 318 26.71 -4.81 -6.83
N PHE A 319 26.81 -4.24 -5.64
CA PHE A 319 27.87 -3.32 -5.25
C PHE A 319 28.20 -3.48 -3.77
N SER A 320 29.32 -2.90 -3.34
CA SER A 320 29.70 -2.85 -1.93
C SER A 320 29.73 -1.41 -1.44
N LEU A 321 29.17 -1.16 -0.28
CA LEU A 321 29.13 0.14 0.39
C LEU A 321 29.32 -0.06 1.89
N TRP A 322 30.23 0.68 2.51
CA TRP A 322 30.56 0.61 3.95
C TRP A 322 30.85 -0.80 4.45
N GLY A 323 31.50 -1.63 3.61
CA GLY A 323 31.84 -3.00 3.96
C GLY A 323 30.73 -4.02 3.82
N SER A 324 29.51 -3.61 3.52
CA SER A 324 28.36 -4.47 3.24
C SER A 324 28.13 -4.62 1.73
N ARG A 325 27.65 -5.77 1.31
CA ARG A 325 27.28 -6.04 -0.09
C ARG A 325 25.79 -5.83 -0.28
N TYR A 326 25.42 -5.11 -1.35
CA TYR A 326 24.06 -4.83 -1.74
C TYR A 326 23.77 -5.35 -3.14
N ARG A 327 22.54 -5.76 -3.38
CA ARG A 327 22.04 -6.19 -4.68
C ARG A 327 20.83 -5.38 -5.05
N LEU A 328 20.85 -4.76 -6.23
CA LEU A 328 19.69 -4.04 -6.77
C LEU A 328 18.78 -4.98 -7.55
N ARG A 329 17.50 -4.78 -7.37
CA ARG A 329 16.44 -5.43 -8.13
C ARG A 329 15.58 -4.42 -8.88
N ALA A 330 15.10 -4.85 -10.03
CA ALA A 330 13.96 -4.24 -10.72
C ALA A 330 12.76 -5.20 -10.60
N SER A 331 11.59 -4.64 -10.43
CA SER A 331 10.36 -5.41 -10.23
C SER A 331 9.25 -4.86 -11.10
N LEU A 332 8.39 -5.79 -11.53
CA LEU A 332 7.14 -5.50 -12.23
C LEU A 332 6.03 -6.24 -11.51
N ALA A 333 4.94 -5.57 -11.21
CA ALA A 333 3.73 -6.23 -10.71
C ALA A 333 2.48 -5.65 -11.36
N GLY A 334 1.44 -6.46 -11.43
CA GLY A 334 0.14 -6.12 -11.99
C GLY A 334 -1.00 -6.63 -11.15
N ASP A 335 -2.10 -5.90 -11.17
CA ASP A 335 -3.36 -6.21 -10.51
C ASP A 335 -4.50 -5.99 -11.50
N GLY A 336 -5.34 -6.99 -11.69
CA GLY A 336 -6.46 -6.96 -12.61
C GLY A 336 -7.74 -7.49 -11.97
N ALA A 337 -8.85 -6.77 -12.24
CA ALA A 337 -10.21 -7.15 -11.88
C ALA A 337 -11.22 -6.67 -12.93
N ARG A 338 -12.50 -6.96 -12.70
CA ARG A 338 -13.54 -6.42 -13.57
C ARG A 338 -13.49 -4.90 -13.58
N ARG A 339 -13.33 -4.27 -14.77
CA ARG A 339 -13.21 -2.82 -14.98
C ARG A 339 -12.06 -2.14 -14.24
N TYR A 340 -11.06 -2.90 -13.83
CA TYR A 340 -9.88 -2.40 -13.10
C TYR A 340 -8.59 -3.03 -13.61
N GLY A 341 -7.54 -2.23 -13.67
CA GLY A 341 -6.19 -2.70 -13.93
C GLY A 341 -5.17 -1.72 -13.37
N ASN A 342 -4.07 -2.22 -12.84
CA ASN A 342 -2.97 -1.43 -12.30
C ASN A 342 -1.64 -2.14 -12.57
N THR A 343 -0.60 -1.37 -12.83
CA THR A 343 0.75 -1.88 -13.02
C THR A 343 1.73 -1.03 -12.22
N VAL A 344 2.71 -1.68 -11.62
CA VAL A 344 3.77 -1.01 -10.87
C VAL A 344 5.14 -1.49 -11.33
N LEU A 345 6.04 -0.53 -11.53
CA LEU A 345 7.48 -0.73 -11.70
C LEU A 345 8.18 -0.33 -10.41
N SER A 346 9.16 -1.10 -9.97
CA SER A 346 9.86 -0.86 -8.71
C SER A 346 11.36 -1.04 -8.83
N LEU A 347 12.08 -0.24 -8.03
CA LEU A 347 13.50 -0.40 -7.76
C LEU A 347 13.73 -0.50 -6.24
N GLY A 348 14.66 -1.35 -5.81
CA GLY A 348 15.00 -1.54 -4.41
C GLY A 348 16.13 -2.53 -4.22
N PHE A 349 16.40 -2.89 -2.96
CA PHE A 349 17.36 -3.94 -2.67
C PHE A 349 16.72 -5.33 -2.79
N TRP A 350 17.57 -6.29 -3.14
CA TRP A 350 17.25 -7.73 -3.10
C TRP A 350 17.69 -8.29 -1.74
N HIS A 351 16.77 -8.77 -0.97
CA HIS A 351 16.98 -9.42 0.31
C HIS A 351 16.76 -10.92 0.25
#